data_cbf7e4462b606c6d3f13b0f27520a4b9
#
_entry.id   cbf7e4462b606c6d3f13b0f27520a4b9
#
_cell.length_a   1.000
_cell.length_b   1.000
_cell.length_c   1.000
_cell.angle_alpha   90.00
_cell.angle_beta   90.00
_cell.angle_gamma   90.00
#
_symmetry.space_group_name_H-M   'P 1'
#
loop_
_entity.id
_entity.type
_entity.pdbx_description
1 polymer ?
#
loop_
_entity_poly.entity_id
_entity_poly.type
_entity_poly.pdbx_seq_one_letter_code
_entity_poly.pdbx_strand_id
1 'polypeptide(L)'
;MSDNKTYKLKNIGKIVTGKTPKTSNLDFFNGKYMFITPNDLHGIYRIIKTPRTLSDSGLKSIQNNTIDNTSILVGCIGDVGMVRMCFDKCATNQQINSITDIKDFCNPYYLYYYLSNKKELFKNIALSTVVPIIPKTIFQEIEVLLPNIETQQKIARTLSVLDQKIENNHKINELLQMLAYKIYEYYFKYKPKNAKLEQIIIENPKSNIMVKNAQKTQDKYPFFTSGDNILSYPKAIIDGRNCFLNTGGNAGIKFYVGKASYSTDTWCICANEFSDYLYLLLSSIKNHINQSFFQGTSLKHLQKNLLKKYPIYMPSVHEIKKFNQMIMPLLTLISINTRTSKKLEQVRDFLLPLLLKQREVLSSK
;
A
#
# COMPACT_ATOMS: atom_id res chain seq x y z
N MET A 1 -25.53 -4.61 -31.60
CA MET A 1 -25.47 -5.75 -30.65
C MET A 1 -24.04 -5.90 -30.19
N SER A 2 -23.74 -5.85 -28.89
CA SER A 2 -22.36 -6.03 -28.41
C SER A 2 -22.04 -7.52 -28.43
N ASP A 3 -21.16 -7.97 -29.35
CA ASP A 3 -20.66 -9.33 -29.40
C ASP A 3 -19.78 -9.62 -28.19
N ASN A 4 -20.41 -9.83 -27.03
CA ASN A 4 -19.67 -10.30 -25.87
C ASN A 4 -19.34 -11.77 -26.06
N LYS A 5 -18.05 -12.12 -25.91
CA LYS A 5 -17.59 -13.52 -26.03
C LYS A 5 -16.97 -13.96 -24.71
N THR A 6 -17.29 -15.18 -24.32
CA THR A 6 -16.70 -15.81 -23.12
C THR A 6 -15.47 -16.62 -23.50
N TYR A 7 -14.37 -16.39 -22.78
CA TYR A 7 -13.11 -17.09 -22.97
C TYR A 7 -12.60 -17.63 -21.64
N LYS A 8 -12.03 -18.81 -21.65
CA LYS A 8 -11.26 -19.35 -20.52
C LYS A 8 -9.90 -18.65 -20.42
N LEU A 9 -9.37 -18.44 -19.22
CA LEU A 9 -8.08 -17.75 -19.03
C LEU A 9 -6.95 -18.37 -19.86
N LYS A 10 -6.90 -19.71 -19.99
CA LYS A 10 -5.93 -20.42 -20.83
C LYS A 10 -5.98 -20.04 -22.31
N ASN A 11 -7.12 -19.54 -22.78
CA ASN A 11 -7.31 -19.11 -24.17
C ASN A 11 -6.97 -17.62 -24.37
N ILE A 12 -6.91 -16.84 -23.28
CA ILE A 12 -6.57 -15.42 -23.28
C ILE A 12 -5.05 -15.21 -23.23
N GLY A 13 -4.35 -16.02 -22.43
CA GLY A 13 -2.91 -15.93 -22.31
C GLY A 13 -2.30 -17.22 -21.75
N LYS A 14 -0.99 -17.27 -21.67
CA LYS A 14 -0.25 -18.38 -21.07
C LYS A 14 -0.34 -18.31 -19.55
N ILE A 15 -0.66 -19.41 -18.88
CA ILE A 15 -0.71 -19.48 -17.43
C ILE A 15 0.61 -20.02 -16.89
N VAL A 16 1.27 -19.22 -16.07
CA VAL A 16 2.55 -19.55 -15.43
C VAL A 16 2.35 -19.58 -13.91
N THR A 17 2.54 -20.75 -13.30
CA THR A 17 2.65 -20.85 -11.84
C THR A 17 4.06 -20.53 -11.42
N GLY A 18 4.23 -19.66 -10.45
CA GLY A 18 5.54 -19.28 -9.96
C GLY A 18 6.31 -20.42 -9.30
N LYS A 19 7.61 -20.23 -9.12
CA LYS A 19 8.51 -21.16 -8.48
C LYS A 19 9.57 -20.42 -7.68
N THR A 20 9.85 -20.88 -6.47
CA THR A 20 10.93 -20.35 -5.65
C THR A 20 12.24 -21.03 -6.03
N PRO A 21 13.31 -20.30 -6.37
CA PRO A 21 14.65 -20.86 -6.52
C PRO A 21 15.12 -21.55 -5.23
N LYS A 22 16.09 -22.45 -5.33
CA LYS A 22 16.65 -23.17 -4.18
C LYS A 22 17.22 -22.16 -3.17
N THR A 23 16.57 -22.04 -2.01
CA THR A 23 16.87 -21.00 -1.00
C THR A 23 18.23 -21.18 -0.31
N SER A 24 18.80 -22.38 -0.33
CA SER A 24 20.14 -22.65 0.17
C SER A 24 21.26 -22.08 -0.72
N ASN A 25 20.96 -21.67 -1.96
CA ASN A 25 21.93 -21.01 -2.82
C ASN A 25 21.69 -19.49 -2.77
N LEU A 26 22.53 -18.80 -2.02
CA LEU A 26 22.43 -17.35 -1.81
C LEU A 26 22.73 -16.55 -3.10
N ASP A 27 23.49 -17.09 -4.04
CA ASP A 27 23.82 -16.44 -5.32
C ASP A 27 22.60 -16.25 -6.23
N PHE A 28 21.50 -16.93 -5.93
CA PHE A 28 20.25 -16.77 -6.68
C PHE A 28 19.47 -15.52 -6.32
N PHE A 29 19.83 -14.85 -5.22
CA PHE A 29 19.09 -13.72 -4.67
C PHE A 29 19.86 -12.40 -4.75
N ASN A 30 19.20 -11.30 -4.35
CA ASN A 30 19.78 -9.94 -4.24
C ASN A 30 20.31 -9.37 -5.57
N GLY A 31 19.66 -9.74 -6.69
CA GLY A 31 19.97 -9.19 -8.01
C GLY A 31 18.95 -8.14 -8.46
N LYS A 32 18.79 -7.99 -9.77
CA LYS A 32 17.99 -6.93 -10.39
C LYS A 32 16.53 -7.29 -10.68
N TYR A 33 16.15 -8.58 -10.63
CA TYR A 33 14.80 -9.02 -10.99
C TYR A 33 13.91 -9.13 -9.77
N MET A 34 12.72 -8.59 -9.82
CA MET A 34 11.73 -8.73 -8.75
C MET A 34 11.39 -10.20 -8.51
N PHE A 35 11.33 -10.60 -7.24
CA PHE A 35 10.78 -11.88 -6.80
C PHE A 35 9.54 -11.62 -5.96
N ILE A 36 8.39 -11.86 -6.58
CA ILE A 36 7.08 -11.44 -6.07
C ILE A 36 6.45 -12.57 -5.24
N THR A 37 5.98 -12.22 -4.07
CA THR A 37 5.28 -13.10 -3.12
C THR A 37 3.87 -12.55 -2.83
N PRO A 38 2.96 -13.30 -2.17
CA PRO A 38 1.63 -12.78 -1.83
C PRO A 38 1.64 -11.47 -1.05
N ASN A 39 2.64 -11.25 -0.19
CA ASN A 39 2.76 -9.99 0.56
C ASN A 39 2.95 -8.78 -0.36
N ASP A 40 3.56 -8.98 -1.53
CA ASP A 40 3.80 -7.92 -2.51
C ASP A 40 2.56 -7.61 -3.36
N LEU A 41 1.51 -8.45 -3.28
CA LEU A 41 0.22 -8.19 -3.94
C LEU A 41 -0.64 -7.18 -3.18
N HIS A 42 -0.20 -6.64 -2.05
CA HIS A 42 -0.85 -5.53 -1.37
C HIS A 42 -0.30 -4.18 -1.91
N GLY A 43 -1.15 -3.17 -2.02
CA GLY A 43 -0.73 -1.84 -2.48
C GLY A 43 -1.42 -1.37 -3.76
N ILE A 44 -0.71 -0.65 -4.64
CA ILE A 44 -1.24 -0.09 -5.88
C ILE A 44 -1.46 -1.16 -6.96
N TYR A 45 -2.10 -0.78 -8.05
CA TYR A 45 -2.53 -1.69 -9.13
C TYR A 45 -1.38 -2.49 -9.78
N ARG A 46 -0.16 -1.99 -9.73
CA ARG A 46 1.03 -2.67 -10.28
C ARG A 46 2.15 -2.80 -9.27
N ILE A 47 3.00 -3.79 -9.48
CA ILE A 47 4.21 -4.00 -8.69
C ILE A 47 5.38 -3.31 -9.37
N ILE A 48 6.08 -2.45 -8.63
CA ILE A 48 7.20 -1.65 -9.12
C ILE A 48 8.52 -2.11 -8.49
N LYS A 49 8.46 -2.58 -7.26
CA LYS A 49 9.62 -3.07 -6.49
C LYS A 49 9.19 -4.12 -5.48
N THR A 50 10.10 -4.99 -5.12
CA THR A 50 9.91 -6.01 -4.09
C THR A 50 11.09 -5.99 -3.11
N PRO A 51 10.88 -6.37 -1.84
CA PRO A 51 11.97 -6.52 -0.86
C PRO A 51 12.96 -7.61 -1.25
N ARG A 52 12.49 -8.65 -1.95
CA ARG A 52 13.30 -9.77 -2.43
C ARG A 52 13.49 -9.68 -3.92
N THR A 53 14.71 -9.95 -4.37
CA THR A 53 15.06 -9.93 -5.79
C THR A 53 15.88 -11.18 -6.16
N LEU A 54 15.95 -11.48 -7.44
CA LEU A 54 16.74 -12.58 -8.01
C LEU A 54 17.88 -12.04 -8.88
N SER A 55 18.99 -12.76 -8.85
CA SER A 55 20.10 -12.58 -9.78
C SER A 55 19.79 -13.21 -11.15
N ASP A 56 20.66 -13.00 -12.13
CA ASP A 56 20.54 -13.65 -13.44
C ASP A 56 20.60 -15.19 -13.31
N SER A 57 21.46 -15.74 -12.43
CA SER A 57 21.54 -17.17 -12.16
C SER A 57 20.28 -17.68 -11.45
N GLY A 58 19.75 -16.92 -10.50
CA GLY A 58 18.50 -17.24 -9.80
C GLY A 58 17.32 -17.31 -10.76
N LEU A 59 17.18 -16.33 -11.64
CA LEU A 59 16.11 -16.32 -12.65
C LEU A 59 16.27 -17.49 -13.64
N LYS A 60 17.50 -17.77 -14.10
CA LYS A 60 17.80 -18.89 -15.00
C LYS A 60 17.47 -20.25 -14.37
N SER A 61 17.64 -20.40 -13.07
CA SER A 61 17.33 -21.65 -12.36
C SER A 61 15.85 -22.04 -12.39
N ILE A 62 14.97 -21.08 -12.68
CA ILE A 62 13.51 -21.24 -12.78
C ILE A 62 12.95 -20.69 -14.09
N GLN A 63 13.74 -20.71 -15.15
CA GLN A 63 13.41 -20.03 -16.43
C GLN A 63 12.04 -20.38 -17.03
N ASN A 64 11.52 -21.58 -16.78
CA ASN A 64 10.18 -21.99 -17.25
C ASN A 64 9.02 -21.38 -16.43
N ASN A 65 9.33 -20.72 -15.33
CA ASN A 65 8.37 -20.11 -14.40
C ASN A 65 8.58 -18.59 -14.29
N THR A 66 9.33 -17.99 -15.22
CA THR A 66 9.57 -16.53 -15.28
C THR A 66 8.50 -15.84 -16.11
N ILE A 67 8.41 -14.54 -15.90
CA ILE A 67 7.51 -13.60 -16.57
C ILE A 67 8.39 -12.59 -17.27
N ASP A 68 8.18 -12.38 -18.58
CA ASP A 68 9.06 -11.55 -19.39
C ASP A 68 8.41 -10.24 -19.89
N ASN A 69 7.07 -10.11 -19.72
CA ASN A 69 6.30 -8.99 -20.27
C ASN A 69 5.11 -8.62 -19.39
N THR A 70 4.27 -7.71 -19.89
CA THR A 70 3.02 -7.31 -19.21
C THR A 70 2.19 -8.52 -18.84
N SER A 71 1.97 -8.69 -17.54
CA SER A 71 1.31 -9.86 -16.98
C SER A 71 0.38 -9.47 -15.84
N ILE A 72 -0.62 -10.33 -15.60
CA ILE A 72 -1.54 -10.22 -14.48
C ILE A 72 -1.22 -11.32 -13.48
N LEU A 73 -0.93 -10.94 -12.26
CA LEU A 73 -0.57 -11.80 -11.15
C LEU A 73 -1.76 -11.99 -10.23
N VAL A 74 -2.08 -13.23 -9.90
CA VAL A 74 -3.21 -13.57 -9.03
C VAL A 74 -2.74 -14.46 -7.88
N GLY A 75 -2.98 -14.01 -6.65
CA GLY A 75 -2.77 -14.82 -5.46
C GLY A 75 -3.73 -16.01 -5.44
N CYS A 76 -3.19 -17.22 -5.39
CA CYS A 76 -3.96 -18.46 -5.48
C CYS A 76 -3.84 -19.35 -4.24
N ILE A 77 -3.09 -18.94 -3.22
CA ILE A 77 -2.96 -19.65 -1.93
C ILE A 77 -2.98 -18.63 -0.79
N GLY A 78 -3.79 -18.88 0.22
CA GLY A 78 -3.98 -18.00 1.38
C GLY A 78 -4.97 -16.87 1.10
N ASP A 79 -4.54 -15.62 0.91
CA ASP A 79 -5.42 -14.52 0.49
C ASP A 79 -5.67 -14.61 -1.04
N VAL A 80 -6.58 -15.50 -1.42
CA VAL A 80 -6.90 -15.78 -2.82
C VAL A 80 -7.61 -14.59 -3.48
N GLY A 81 -7.35 -14.39 -4.77
CA GLY A 81 -8.01 -13.35 -5.58
C GLY A 81 -7.42 -11.95 -5.38
N MET A 82 -6.23 -11.82 -4.80
CA MET A 82 -5.43 -10.60 -4.91
C MET A 82 -4.85 -10.50 -6.31
N VAL A 83 -5.18 -9.43 -7.04
CA VAL A 83 -4.79 -9.25 -8.45
C VAL A 83 -3.89 -8.03 -8.60
N ARG A 84 -2.76 -8.17 -9.28
CA ARG A 84 -1.84 -7.06 -9.61
C ARG A 84 -1.27 -7.21 -11.01
N MET A 85 -0.78 -6.12 -11.57
CA MET A 85 -0.05 -6.11 -12.84
C MET A 85 1.46 -6.07 -12.59
N CYS A 86 2.21 -6.68 -13.47
CA CYS A 86 3.65 -6.50 -13.59
C CYS A 86 4.00 -6.22 -15.05
N PHE A 87 4.89 -5.28 -15.30
CA PHE A 87 5.31 -4.88 -16.64
C PHE A 87 6.74 -5.29 -16.95
N ASP A 88 7.49 -5.62 -15.91
CA ASP A 88 8.91 -5.91 -16.00
C ASP A 88 9.16 -7.42 -15.91
N LYS A 89 10.33 -7.84 -16.40
CA LYS A 89 10.80 -9.20 -16.22
C LYS A 89 10.96 -9.53 -14.73
N CYS A 90 10.28 -10.58 -14.30
CA CYS A 90 10.24 -10.96 -12.89
C CYS A 90 9.99 -12.47 -12.71
N ALA A 91 9.95 -12.90 -11.45
CA ALA A 91 9.48 -14.22 -11.07
C ALA A 91 8.55 -14.11 -9.85
N THR A 92 7.68 -15.10 -9.69
CA THR A 92 6.78 -15.20 -8.55
C THR A 92 7.05 -16.49 -7.78
N ASN A 93 6.59 -16.55 -6.53
CA ASN A 93 6.57 -17.81 -5.80
C ASN A 93 5.39 -18.70 -6.26
N GLN A 94 5.35 -19.95 -5.80
CA GLN A 94 4.34 -20.94 -6.19
C GLN A 94 2.90 -20.63 -5.73
N GLN A 95 2.69 -19.61 -4.92
CA GLN A 95 1.38 -19.18 -4.45
C GLN A 95 0.67 -18.24 -5.44
N ILE A 96 1.35 -17.85 -6.52
CA ILE A 96 0.86 -16.93 -7.54
C ILE A 96 0.76 -17.64 -8.89
N ASN A 97 -0.39 -17.54 -9.53
CA ASN A 97 -0.57 -17.84 -10.94
C ASN A 97 -0.55 -16.53 -11.73
N SER A 98 0.18 -16.53 -12.83
CA SER A 98 0.34 -15.37 -13.70
C SER A 98 -0.27 -15.64 -15.06
N ILE A 99 -0.92 -14.64 -15.64
CA ILE A 99 -1.41 -14.64 -17.01
C ILE A 99 -0.45 -13.77 -17.80
N THR A 100 0.34 -14.38 -18.66
CA THR A 100 1.35 -13.74 -19.52
C THR A 100 1.04 -13.99 -20.99
N ASP A 101 1.74 -13.35 -21.90
CA ASP A 101 1.53 -13.49 -23.34
C ASP A 101 0.05 -13.30 -23.72
N ILE A 102 -0.57 -12.24 -23.17
CA ILE A 102 -1.99 -11.92 -23.36
C ILE A 102 -2.23 -11.58 -24.83
N LYS A 103 -3.20 -12.26 -25.43
CA LYS A 103 -3.52 -12.12 -26.86
C LYS A 103 -4.16 -10.77 -27.19
N ASP A 104 -3.99 -10.28 -28.42
CA ASP A 104 -4.38 -8.95 -28.89
C ASP A 104 -5.87 -8.64 -28.79
N PHE A 105 -6.74 -9.65 -28.77
CA PHE A 105 -8.17 -9.47 -28.59
C PHE A 105 -8.58 -9.15 -27.12
N CYS A 106 -7.63 -9.21 -26.17
CA CYS A 106 -7.85 -8.93 -24.78
C CYS A 106 -6.93 -7.81 -24.29
N ASN A 107 -7.51 -6.70 -23.84
CA ASN A 107 -6.76 -5.61 -23.24
C ASN A 107 -6.28 -6.00 -21.82
N PRO A 108 -4.96 -5.96 -21.51
CA PRO A 108 -4.44 -6.38 -20.20
C PRO A 108 -5.02 -5.59 -19.01
N TYR A 109 -5.24 -4.29 -19.16
CA TYR A 109 -5.85 -3.48 -18.09
C TYR A 109 -7.31 -3.84 -17.86
N TYR A 110 -8.07 -4.12 -18.95
CA TYR A 110 -9.44 -4.60 -18.82
C TYR A 110 -9.47 -5.93 -18.05
N LEU A 111 -8.60 -6.88 -18.43
CA LEU A 111 -8.51 -8.17 -17.77
C LEU A 111 -8.14 -8.04 -16.29
N TYR A 112 -7.20 -7.14 -15.97
CA TYR A 112 -6.85 -6.79 -14.59
C TYR A 112 -8.08 -6.32 -13.80
N TYR A 113 -8.82 -5.34 -14.32
CA TYR A 113 -10.00 -4.81 -13.64
C TYR A 113 -11.12 -5.85 -13.53
N TYR A 114 -11.34 -6.63 -14.57
CA TYR A 114 -12.32 -7.72 -14.55
C TYR A 114 -12.01 -8.72 -13.43
N LEU A 115 -10.78 -9.21 -13.35
CA LEU A 115 -10.37 -10.18 -12.33
C LEU A 115 -10.34 -9.55 -10.92
N SER A 116 -9.94 -8.30 -10.79
CA SER A 116 -9.98 -7.57 -9.51
C SER A 116 -11.39 -7.46 -8.93
N ASN A 117 -12.41 -7.38 -9.79
CA ASN A 117 -13.82 -7.35 -9.38
C ASN A 117 -14.41 -8.74 -9.06
N LYS A 118 -13.65 -9.82 -9.24
CA LYS A 118 -14.12 -11.20 -9.05
C LYS A 118 -13.59 -11.86 -7.76
N LYS A 119 -13.25 -11.07 -6.72
CA LYS A 119 -12.69 -11.62 -5.47
C LYS A 119 -13.58 -12.68 -4.82
N GLU A 120 -14.89 -12.52 -4.84
CA GLU A 120 -15.83 -13.53 -4.31
C GLU A 120 -15.83 -14.80 -5.14
N LEU A 121 -15.73 -14.72 -6.49
CA LEU A 121 -15.58 -15.89 -7.33
C LEU A 121 -14.32 -16.69 -6.92
N PHE A 122 -13.19 -16.03 -6.76
CA PHE A 122 -11.94 -16.68 -6.34
C PHE A 122 -12.08 -17.40 -5.01
N LYS A 123 -12.76 -16.79 -4.03
CA LYS A 123 -13.03 -17.43 -2.74
C LYS A 123 -13.93 -18.68 -2.90
N ASN A 124 -14.97 -18.59 -3.73
CA ASN A 124 -15.94 -19.67 -3.92
C ASN A 124 -15.36 -20.89 -4.66
N ILE A 125 -14.39 -20.68 -5.56
CA ILE A 125 -13.75 -21.79 -6.30
C ILE A 125 -12.49 -22.34 -5.57
N ALA A 126 -12.07 -21.71 -4.49
CA ALA A 126 -10.92 -22.17 -3.71
C ALA A 126 -11.25 -23.49 -3.00
N LEU A 127 -10.32 -24.43 -3.09
CA LEU A 127 -10.38 -25.68 -2.35
C LEU A 127 -9.85 -25.44 -0.94
N SER A 128 -10.42 -26.14 0.05
CA SER A 128 -10.05 -26.05 1.46
C SER A 128 -10.50 -24.73 2.17
N THR A 129 -11.01 -24.91 3.36
CA THR A 129 -11.47 -23.81 4.24
C THR A 129 -10.37 -23.33 5.20
N VAL A 130 -9.35 -24.15 5.47
CA VAL A 130 -8.26 -23.80 6.40
C VAL A 130 -7.23 -22.91 5.70
N VAL A 131 -6.73 -23.32 4.55
CA VAL A 131 -5.89 -22.50 3.67
C VAL A 131 -6.49 -22.57 2.27
N PRO A 132 -7.17 -21.52 1.82
CA PRO A 132 -7.77 -21.50 0.49
C PRO A 132 -6.70 -21.68 -0.60
N ILE A 133 -6.94 -22.59 -1.55
CA ILE A 133 -6.03 -22.90 -2.66
C ILE A 133 -6.81 -22.98 -3.95
N ILE A 134 -6.35 -22.30 -5.00
CA ILE A 134 -6.85 -22.41 -6.37
C ILE A 134 -5.77 -23.08 -7.23
N PRO A 135 -5.90 -24.38 -7.51
CA PRO A 135 -4.97 -25.08 -8.40
C PRO A 135 -4.93 -24.46 -9.79
N LYS A 136 -3.78 -24.56 -10.48
CA LYS A 136 -3.64 -24.08 -11.87
C LYS A 136 -4.71 -24.66 -12.79
N THR A 137 -5.07 -25.92 -12.60
CA THR A 137 -6.11 -26.61 -13.39
C THR A 137 -7.49 -25.97 -13.28
N ILE A 138 -7.85 -25.44 -12.10
CA ILE A 138 -9.09 -24.70 -11.88
C ILE A 138 -8.92 -23.27 -12.38
N PHE A 139 -7.80 -22.62 -12.04
CA PHE A 139 -7.53 -21.22 -12.42
C PHE A 139 -7.60 -20.99 -13.93
N GLN A 140 -7.02 -21.87 -14.72
CA GLN A 140 -7.00 -21.75 -16.19
C GLN A 140 -8.37 -21.91 -16.86
N GLU A 141 -9.36 -22.54 -16.18
CA GLU A 141 -10.72 -22.74 -16.66
C GLU A 141 -11.67 -21.58 -16.28
N ILE A 142 -11.23 -20.60 -15.51
CA ILE A 142 -12.03 -19.42 -15.16
C ILE A 142 -12.46 -18.71 -16.44
N GLU A 143 -13.74 -18.44 -16.53
CA GLU A 143 -14.36 -17.77 -17.67
C GLU A 143 -14.35 -16.24 -17.50
N VAL A 144 -13.98 -15.57 -18.57
CA VAL A 144 -13.93 -14.11 -18.66
C VAL A 144 -14.82 -13.67 -19.81
N LEU A 145 -15.76 -12.80 -19.52
CA LEU A 145 -16.61 -12.16 -20.51
C LEU A 145 -15.89 -10.96 -21.11
N LEU A 146 -15.54 -11.04 -22.39
CA LEU A 146 -14.86 -9.97 -23.12
C LEU A 146 -15.83 -9.29 -24.10
N PRO A 147 -16.10 -7.99 -23.95
CA PRO A 147 -16.71 -7.19 -25.00
C PRO A 147 -15.70 -6.99 -26.16
N ASN A 148 -16.12 -6.31 -27.23
CA ASN A 148 -15.19 -5.94 -28.29
C ASN A 148 -14.02 -5.10 -27.75
N ILE A 149 -12.88 -5.15 -28.44
CA ILE A 149 -11.62 -4.53 -27.97
C ILE A 149 -11.73 -3.03 -27.73
N GLU A 150 -12.52 -2.31 -28.52
CA GLU A 150 -12.75 -0.88 -28.33
C GLU A 150 -13.46 -0.57 -27.00
N THR A 151 -14.42 -1.39 -26.63
CA THR A 151 -15.12 -1.27 -25.33
C THR A 151 -14.18 -1.60 -24.18
N GLN A 152 -13.37 -2.67 -24.30
CA GLN A 152 -12.35 -3.00 -23.31
C GLN A 152 -11.38 -1.82 -23.09
N GLN A 153 -10.91 -1.22 -24.19
CA GLN A 153 -10.00 -0.07 -24.14
C GLN A 153 -10.65 1.16 -23.47
N LYS A 154 -11.92 1.46 -23.74
CA LYS A 154 -12.63 2.56 -23.10
C LYS A 154 -12.74 2.37 -21.59
N ILE A 155 -13.14 1.17 -21.14
CA ILE A 155 -13.24 0.84 -19.72
C ILE A 155 -11.85 0.91 -19.06
N ALA A 156 -10.87 0.23 -19.65
CA ALA A 156 -9.50 0.21 -19.19
C ALA A 156 -8.92 1.62 -19.03
N ARG A 157 -9.09 2.48 -20.05
CA ARG A 157 -8.61 3.87 -20.03
C ARG A 157 -9.26 4.69 -18.90
N THR A 158 -10.58 4.56 -18.72
CA THR A 158 -11.31 5.30 -17.68
C THR A 158 -10.77 4.97 -16.28
N LEU A 159 -10.53 3.69 -15.99
CA LEU A 159 -10.07 3.25 -14.67
C LEU A 159 -8.55 3.45 -14.48
N SER A 160 -7.75 3.21 -15.52
CA SER A 160 -6.29 3.33 -15.41
C SER A 160 -5.81 4.77 -15.19
N VAL A 161 -6.53 5.77 -15.68
CA VAL A 161 -6.22 7.19 -15.38
C VAL A 161 -6.32 7.48 -13.89
N LEU A 162 -7.31 6.88 -13.19
CA LEU A 162 -7.43 7.01 -11.73
C LEU A 162 -6.26 6.34 -11.01
N ASP A 163 -5.92 5.10 -11.40
CA ASP A 163 -4.80 4.37 -10.81
C ASP A 163 -3.45 5.06 -11.07
N GLN A 164 -3.23 5.58 -12.27
CA GLN A 164 -2.03 6.35 -12.59
C GLN A 164 -1.92 7.62 -11.73
N LYS A 165 -3.04 8.32 -11.50
CA LYS A 165 -3.05 9.50 -10.63
C LYS A 165 -2.75 9.14 -9.18
N ILE A 166 -3.30 8.03 -8.69
CA ILE A 166 -3.00 7.49 -7.35
C ILE A 166 -1.50 7.17 -7.25
N GLU A 167 -0.95 6.45 -8.22
CA GLU A 167 0.48 6.11 -8.26
C GLU A 167 1.38 7.36 -8.28
N ASN A 168 1.04 8.34 -9.11
CA ASN A 168 1.79 9.59 -9.19
C ASN A 168 1.77 10.34 -7.85
N ASN A 169 0.62 10.40 -7.17
CA ASN A 169 0.53 11.00 -5.83
C ASN A 169 1.42 10.25 -4.81
N HIS A 170 1.49 8.91 -4.87
CA HIS A 170 2.37 8.13 -4.00
C HIS A 170 3.85 8.46 -4.26
N LYS A 171 4.28 8.48 -5.53
CA LYS A 171 5.66 8.86 -5.91
C LYS A 171 6.02 10.29 -5.47
N ILE A 172 5.11 11.23 -5.68
CA ILE A 172 5.30 12.61 -5.23
C ILE A 172 5.44 12.64 -3.72
N ASN A 173 4.62 11.93 -2.97
CA ASN A 173 4.70 11.87 -1.51
C ASN A 173 6.03 11.28 -1.03
N GLU A 174 6.54 10.22 -1.67
CA GLU A 174 7.85 9.65 -1.35
C GLU A 174 8.96 10.70 -1.54
N LEU A 175 8.96 11.42 -2.67
CA LEU A 175 9.96 12.47 -2.96
C LEU A 175 9.86 13.65 -1.99
N LEU A 176 8.64 14.11 -1.68
CA LEU A 176 8.41 15.18 -0.70
C LEU A 176 8.89 14.77 0.70
N GLN A 177 8.64 13.50 1.08
CA GLN A 177 9.10 12.96 2.36
C GLN A 177 10.64 12.92 2.43
N MET A 178 11.29 12.48 1.36
CA MET A 178 12.76 12.47 1.26
C MET A 178 13.33 13.90 1.36
N LEU A 179 12.73 14.85 0.65
CA LEU A 179 13.15 16.26 0.69
C LEU A 179 12.98 16.83 2.09
N ALA A 180 11.81 16.64 2.70
CA ALA A 180 11.55 17.13 4.07
C ALA A 180 12.56 16.55 5.08
N TYR A 181 12.88 15.26 4.94
CA TYR A 181 13.89 14.62 5.79
C TYR A 181 15.29 15.21 5.59
N LYS A 182 15.72 15.47 4.34
CA LYS A 182 17.01 16.09 4.03
C LYS A 182 17.11 17.52 4.58
N ILE A 183 16.03 18.29 4.50
CA ILE A 183 15.98 19.63 5.10
C ILE A 183 16.12 19.52 6.63
N TYR A 184 15.39 18.59 7.28
CA TYR A 184 15.53 18.34 8.72
C TYR A 184 16.97 17.93 9.09
N GLU A 185 17.59 17.03 8.34
CA GLU A 185 18.98 16.60 8.53
C GLU A 185 19.94 17.80 8.52
N TYR A 186 19.82 18.64 7.51
CA TYR A 186 20.68 19.82 7.34
C TYR A 186 20.54 20.81 8.49
N TYR A 187 19.32 21.10 8.94
CA TYR A 187 19.10 22.12 9.95
C TYR A 187 19.34 21.64 11.38
N PHE A 188 18.98 20.40 11.73
CA PHE A 188 18.81 20.02 13.12
C PHE A 188 19.41 18.70 13.56
N LYS A 189 19.60 17.72 12.67
CA LYS A 189 19.98 16.36 13.06
C LYS A 189 21.25 16.28 13.88
N TYR A 190 22.24 17.09 13.55
CA TYR A 190 23.56 17.07 14.15
C TYR A 190 23.80 18.21 15.18
N LYS A 191 22.78 18.98 15.50
CA LYS A 191 22.87 20.02 16.54
C LYS A 191 23.00 19.41 17.94
N PRO A 192 23.74 20.04 18.85
CA PRO A 192 23.87 19.56 20.22
C PRO A 192 22.51 19.59 20.94
N LYS A 193 22.23 18.55 21.73
CA LYS A 193 20.97 18.44 22.47
C LYS A 193 20.94 19.46 23.62
N ASN A 194 19.84 20.20 23.73
CA ASN A 194 19.65 21.26 24.71
C ASN A 194 18.31 21.16 25.45
N ALA A 195 17.49 20.18 25.15
CA ALA A 195 16.15 20.02 25.71
C ALA A 195 15.75 18.52 25.77
N LYS A 196 14.59 18.24 26.37
CA LYS A 196 13.93 16.95 26.35
C LYS A 196 12.66 17.01 25.51
N LEU A 197 12.28 15.87 24.92
CA LEU A 197 11.10 15.75 24.05
C LEU A 197 9.81 16.20 24.76
N GLU A 198 9.67 15.93 26.06
CA GLU A 198 8.52 16.35 26.89
C GLU A 198 8.25 17.85 26.89
N GLN A 199 9.27 18.67 26.62
CA GLN A 199 9.15 20.15 26.64
C GLN A 199 8.41 20.71 25.41
N ILE A 200 8.28 19.93 24.34
CA ILE A 200 7.57 20.35 23.12
C ILE A 200 6.28 19.54 22.86
N ILE A 201 6.15 18.34 23.42
CA ILE A 201 4.99 17.47 23.17
C ILE A 201 3.73 18.02 23.85
N ILE A 202 2.66 18.08 23.08
CA ILE A 202 1.29 18.27 23.52
C ILE A 202 0.53 16.97 23.19
N GLU A 203 0.01 16.29 24.20
CA GLU A 203 -0.77 15.08 24.00
C GLU A 203 -2.22 15.43 23.67
N ASN A 204 -2.74 14.88 22.59
CA ASN A 204 -4.17 14.92 22.30
C ASN A 204 -4.94 13.95 23.21
N PRO A 205 -6.24 14.17 23.47
CA PRO A 205 -7.09 13.30 24.28
C PRO A 205 -7.02 11.85 23.82
N LYS A 206 -7.02 10.90 24.75
CA LYS A 206 -7.03 9.47 24.40
C LYS A 206 -8.31 9.13 23.63
N SER A 207 -8.19 8.46 22.48
CA SER A 207 -9.34 7.98 21.72
C SER A 207 -10.04 6.82 22.46
N ASN A 208 -11.34 6.73 22.31
CA ASN A 208 -12.17 5.60 22.73
C ASN A 208 -12.65 4.75 21.53
N ILE A 209 -12.17 5.02 20.33
CA ILE A 209 -12.62 4.35 19.10
C ILE A 209 -11.76 3.12 18.85
N MET A 210 -12.38 1.94 18.85
CA MET A 210 -11.69 0.69 18.51
C MET A 210 -11.52 0.54 17.01
N VAL A 211 -10.43 -0.12 16.56
CA VAL A 211 -10.14 -0.38 15.15
C VAL A 211 -11.29 -1.08 14.42
N LYS A 212 -11.95 -2.06 15.08
CA LYS A 212 -13.10 -2.78 14.50
C LYS A 212 -14.27 -1.87 14.08
N ASN A 213 -14.42 -0.72 14.71
CA ASN A 213 -15.49 0.24 14.39
C ASN A 213 -15.19 1.00 13.09
N ALA A 214 -13.91 1.20 12.77
CA ALA A 214 -13.47 1.88 11.55
C ALA A 214 -13.36 0.94 10.35
N GLN A 215 -13.19 -0.36 10.54
CA GLN A 215 -13.10 -1.34 9.46
C GLN A 215 -14.40 -1.50 8.65
N LYS A 216 -15.53 -1.07 9.20
CA LYS A 216 -16.87 -1.22 8.61
C LYS A 216 -17.33 0.01 7.82
N THR A 217 -16.54 1.08 7.81
CA THR A 217 -16.97 2.36 7.25
C THR A 217 -16.07 2.78 6.07
N GLN A 218 -16.68 3.23 4.97
CA GLN A 218 -16.00 3.91 3.87
C GLN A 218 -16.23 5.42 4.01
N ASP A 219 -15.70 6.02 5.09
CA ASP A 219 -16.14 7.33 5.52
C ASP A 219 -15.16 8.47 5.31
N LYS A 220 -15.58 9.65 5.77
CA LYS A 220 -15.12 10.97 5.38
C LYS A 220 -13.72 11.34 5.85
N TYR A 221 -13.30 10.86 7.04
CA TYR A 221 -12.05 11.28 7.67
C TYR A 221 -11.05 10.13 7.78
N PRO A 222 -9.75 10.37 7.59
CA PRO A 222 -8.72 9.35 7.82
C PRO A 222 -8.71 8.93 9.30
N PHE A 223 -8.57 7.63 9.51
CA PHE A 223 -8.51 7.02 10.83
C PHE A 223 -7.18 6.27 11.01
N PHE A 224 -6.38 6.75 11.95
CA PHE A 224 -5.04 6.25 12.21
C PHE A 224 -5.05 5.16 13.28
N THR A 225 -4.34 4.07 13.03
CA THR A 225 -4.20 2.92 13.92
C THR A 225 -2.72 2.60 14.15
N SER A 226 -2.42 1.64 15.03
CA SER A 226 -1.07 1.08 15.17
C SER A 226 -0.66 0.16 14.00
N GLY A 227 -1.57 -0.13 13.05
CA GLY A 227 -1.23 -0.79 11.77
C GLY A 227 -0.76 0.19 10.71
N ASP A 228 -0.28 -0.33 9.59
CA ASP A 228 0.24 0.51 8.49
C ASP A 228 -0.87 1.18 7.66
N ASN A 229 -2.05 0.56 7.58
CA ASN A 229 -3.16 1.05 6.80
C ASN A 229 -3.89 2.22 7.49
N ILE A 230 -4.22 3.25 6.72
CA ILE A 230 -5.08 4.34 7.14
C ILE A 230 -6.52 3.95 6.78
N LEU A 231 -7.34 3.75 7.80
CA LEU A 231 -8.76 3.45 7.64
C LEU A 231 -9.57 4.73 7.49
N SER A 232 -10.90 4.63 7.53
CA SER A 232 -11.82 5.76 7.44
C SER A 232 -12.80 5.75 8.60
N TYR A 233 -13.25 6.95 9.03
CA TYR A 233 -14.23 7.09 10.11
C TYR A 233 -15.15 8.29 9.87
N PRO A 234 -16.46 8.23 10.24
CA PRO A 234 -17.42 9.29 9.95
C PRO A 234 -17.15 10.61 10.67
N LYS A 235 -16.54 10.56 11.87
CA LYS A 235 -16.33 11.72 12.73
C LYS A 235 -14.86 12.00 12.94
N ALA A 236 -14.42 13.22 12.72
CA ALA A 236 -13.11 13.70 13.15
C ALA A 236 -13.13 14.04 14.64
N ILE A 237 -12.07 13.66 15.37
CA ILE A 237 -11.88 13.97 16.79
C ILE A 237 -10.73 14.95 17.01
N ILE A 238 -9.92 15.20 15.98
CA ILE A 238 -8.87 16.22 15.98
C ILE A 238 -8.83 16.96 14.65
N ASP A 239 -8.16 18.12 14.66
CA ASP A 239 -7.79 18.90 13.47
C ASP A 239 -6.37 19.45 13.63
N GLY A 240 -5.74 19.87 12.54
CA GLY A 240 -4.41 20.48 12.54
C GLY A 240 -3.27 19.52 12.21
N ARG A 241 -2.08 19.79 12.74
CA ARG A 241 -0.82 19.12 12.41
C ARG A 241 -0.46 18.13 13.51
N ASN A 242 -0.71 16.84 13.27
CA ASN A 242 -0.61 15.82 14.32
C ASN A 242 0.27 14.65 13.92
N CYS A 243 1.04 14.13 14.87
CA CYS A 243 1.78 12.88 14.79
C CYS A 243 0.96 11.75 15.43
N PHE A 244 0.97 10.58 14.78
CA PHE A 244 0.30 9.37 15.24
C PHE A 244 1.34 8.28 15.42
N LEU A 245 1.56 7.87 16.67
CA LEU A 245 2.53 6.84 17.02
C LEU A 245 1.80 5.54 17.38
N ASN A 246 2.35 4.44 16.90
CA ASN A 246 1.90 3.12 17.35
C ASN A 246 2.21 2.96 18.84
N THR A 247 1.28 2.39 19.61
CA THR A 247 1.53 2.07 21.03
C THR A 247 1.77 0.58 21.27
N GLY A 248 1.56 -0.26 20.25
CA GLY A 248 1.82 -1.69 20.30
C GLY A 248 2.49 -2.20 19.02
N GLY A 249 3.17 -3.33 19.11
CA GLY A 249 3.89 -3.96 18.01
C GLY A 249 5.23 -3.30 17.71
N ASN A 250 5.41 -2.83 16.48
CA ASN A 250 6.62 -2.12 16.05
C ASN A 250 6.39 -0.59 16.01
N ALA A 251 7.47 0.16 16.13
CA ALA A 251 7.41 1.61 16.02
C ALA A 251 6.86 2.06 14.66
N GLY A 252 5.72 2.73 14.67
CA GLY A 252 5.12 3.39 13.52
C GLY A 252 4.90 4.86 13.84
N ILE A 253 5.30 5.75 12.93
CA ILE A 253 5.15 7.20 13.08
C ILE A 253 4.52 7.72 11.81
N LYS A 254 3.32 8.28 11.95
CA LYS A 254 2.56 8.87 10.85
C LYS A 254 2.31 10.34 11.14
N PHE A 255 2.14 11.12 10.10
CA PHE A 255 1.82 12.55 10.21
C PHE A 255 0.69 12.91 9.28
N TYR A 256 -0.17 13.80 9.75
CA TYR A 256 -1.27 14.26 8.93
C TYR A 256 -1.66 15.70 9.26
N VAL A 257 -2.06 16.44 8.22
CA VAL A 257 -2.54 17.82 8.32
C VAL A 257 -4.01 17.88 7.97
N GLY A 258 -4.84 18.23 8.94
CA GLY A 258 -6.29 18.39 8.81
C GLY A 258 -7.09 17.49 9.73
N LYS A 259 -8.40 17.43 9.48
CA LYS A 259 -9.36 16.67 10.30
C LYS A 259 -9.12 15.18 10.21
N ALA A 260 -8.97 14.49 11.34
CA ALA A 260 -8.68 13.08 11.45
C ALA A 260 -9.27 12.44 12.71
N SER A 261 -9.21 11.11 12.75
CA SER A 261 -9.51 10.31 13.93
C SER A 261 -8.42 9.26 14.14
N TYR A 262 -8.37 8.63 15.30
CA TYR A 262 -7.40 7.59 15.64
C TYR A 262 -7.96 6.60 16.64
N SER A 263 -7.34 5.43 16.70
CA SER A 263 -7.77 4.32 17.54
C SER A 263 -7.24 4.43 18.97
N THR A 264 -7.80 3.60 19.86
CA THR A 264 -7.38 3.47 21.26
C THR A 264 -5.92 3.08 21.44
N ASP A 265 -5.33 2.39 20.45
CA ASP A 265 -3.95 1.90 20.40
C ASP A 265 -3.00 2.84 19.64
N THR A 266 -3.41 4.09 19.45
CA THR A 266 -2.61 5.14 18.81
C THR A 266 -2.36 6.29 19.79
N TRP A 267 -1.10 6.70 19.91
CA TRP A 267 -0.73 7.90 20.63
C TRP A 267 -0.68 9.09 19.70
N CYS A 268 -1.64 10.00 19.83
CA CYS A 268 -1.73 11.20 19.02
C CYS A 268 -1.13 12.38 19.77
N ILE A 269 -0.14 13.04 19.17
CA ILE A 269 0.58 14.19 19.73
C ILE A 269 0.77 15.29 18.70
N CYS A 270 0.89 16.51 19.18
CA CYS A 270 1.31 17.68 18.40
C CYS A 270 2.34 18.50 19.19
N ALA A 271 2.77 19.62 18.65
CA ALA A 271 3.75 20.50 19.28
C ALA A 271 3.61 21.97 18.80
N ASN A 272 2.40 22.43 18.52
CA ASN A 272 2.13 23.73 17.92
C ASN A 272 3.03 24.01 16.71
N GLU A 273 3.80 25.09 16.70
CA GLU A 273 4.76 25.44 15.65
C GLU A 273 5.90 24.41 15.45
N PHE A 274 6.17 23.56 16.44
CA PHE A 274 7.16 22.47 16.35
C PHE A 274 6.59 21.15 15.81
N SER A 275 5.32 21.07 15.42
CA SER A 275 4.68 19.80 15.02
C SER A 275 5.36 19.12 13.83
N ASP A 276 5.77 19.87 12.81
CA ASP A 276 6.48 19.33 11.63
C ASP A 276 7.91 18.89 12.00
N TYR A 277 8.59 19.67 12.82
CA TYR A 277 9.88 19.30 13.39
C TYR A 277 9.77 18.03 14.23
N LEU A 278 8.79 17.94 15.13
CA LEU A 278 8.52 16.77 15.96
C LEU A 278 8.35 15.50 15.11
N TYR A 279 7.56 15.58 14.05
CA TYR A 279 7.37 14.45 13.14
C TYR A 279 8.67 13.98 12.49
N LEU A 280 9.48 14.91 11.95
CA LEU A 280 10.72 14.57 11.27
C LEU A 280 11.80 14.09 12.27
N LEU A 281 11.86 14.68 13.47
CA LEU A 281 12.68 14.22 14.57
C LEU A 281 12.36 12.76 14.93
N LEU A 282 11.09 12.46 15.24
CA LEU A 282 10.66 11.12 15.62
C LEU A 282 10.92 10.11 14.49
N SER A 283 10.66 10.52 13.24
CA SER A 283 10.94 9.70 12.06
C SER A 283 12.44 9.39 11.92
N SER A 284 13.30 10.36 12.23
CA SER A 284 14.77 10.20 12.15
C SER A 284 15.32 9.19 13.16
N ILE A 285 14.64 9.03 14.29
CA ILE A 285 15.03 8.11 15.38
C ILE A 285 14.11 6.89 15.47
N LYS A 286 13.31 6.61 14.44
CA LYS A 286 12.31 5.51 14.45
C LYS A 286 12.93 4.16 14.85
N ASN A 287 14.09 3.82 14.31
CA ASN A 287 14.77 2.56 14.64
C ASN A 287 15.20 2.52 16.11
N HIS A 288 15.71 3.62 16.64
CA HIS A 288 16.05 3.75 18.06
C HIS A 288 14.81 3.65 18.93
N ILE A 289 13.69 4.29 18.53
CA ILE A 289 12.41 4.16 19.24
C ILE A 289 12.00 2.69 19.30
N ASN A 290 12.07 1.96 18.19
CA ASN A 290 11.68 0.55 18.13
C ASN A 290 12.54 -0.36 19.01
N GLN A 291 13.82 -0.07 19.13
CA GLN A 291 14.78 -0.86 19.91
C GLN A 291 14.73 -0.56 21.41
N SER A 292 14.60 0.73 21.78
CA SER A 292 14.82 1.18 23.14
C SER A 292 13.55 1.51 23.91
N PHE A 293 12.47 1.89 23.24
CA PHE A 293 11.23 2.35 23.88
C PHE A 293 10.03 1.43 23.68
N PHE A 294 10.19 0.32 22.96
CA PHE A 294 9.17 -0.74 22.86
C PHE A 294 9.60 -1.94 23.70
N GLN A 295 8.85 -2.23 24.77
CA GLN A 295 9.15 -3.28 25.72
C GLN A 295 7.97 -4.26 25.86
N GLY A 296 8.27 -5.52 26.14
CA GLY A 296 7.31 -6.61 26.31
C GLY A 296 7.80 -7.91 25.67
N THR A 297 7.43 -9.05 26.27
CA THR A 297 7.85 -10.39 25.83
C THR A 297 6.97 -10.95 24.71
N SER A 298 5.66 -10.79 24.78
CA SER A 298 4.70 -11.29 23.80
C SER A 298 4.28 -10.18 22.83
N LEU A 299 3.76 -9.08 23.34
CA LEU A 299 3.42 -7.88 22.59
C LEU A 299 4.20 -6.69 23.15
N LYS A 300 5.03 -6.09 22.30
CA LYS A 300 5.78 -4.90 22.72
C LYS A 300 4.88 -3.67 22.79
N HIS A 301 5.05 -2.87 23.83
CA HIS A 301 4.33 -1.62 24.05
C HIS A 301 5.28 -0.43 24.18
N LEU A 302 4.88 0.69 23.60
CA LEU A 302 5.62 1.94 23.68
C LEU A 302 5.64 2.49 25.11
N GLN A 303 6.85 2.69 25.64
CA GLN A 303 7.10 3.30 26.94
C GLN A 303 7.13 4.83 26.78
N LYS A 304 5.95 5.46 26.75
CA LYS A 304 5.78 6.90 26.48
C LYS A 304 6.61 7.77 27.43
N ASN A 305 6.63 7.44 28.73
CA ASN A 305 7.36 8.22 29.74
C ASN A 305 8.88 8.16 29.55
N LEU A 306 9.41 7.06 29.02
CA LEU A 306 10.83 6.98 28.66
C LEU A 306 11.12 7.80 27.38
N LEU A 307 10.26 7.69 26.37
CA LEU A 307 10.42 8.44 25.13
C LEU A 307 10.32 9.95 25.37
N LYS A 308 9.46 10.42 26.28
CA LYS A 308 9.35 11.84 26.66
C LYS A 308 10.65 12.43 27.22
N LYS A 309 11.49 11.62 27.88
CA LYS A 309 12.78 12.03 28.42
C LYS A 309 13.90 12.05 27.38
N TYR A 310 13.62 11.65 26.13
CA TYR A 310 14.63 11.61 25.07
C TYR A 310 15.24 12.99 24.83
N PRO A 311 16.59 13.12 24.80
CA PRO A 311 17.25 14.39 24.57
C PRO A 311 17.13 14.82 23.11
N ILE A 312 16.72 16.06 22.91
CA ILE A 312 16.51 16.67 21.58
C ILE A 312 17.29 17.99 21.47
N TYR A 313 17.49 18.44 20.23
CA TYR A 313 17.74 19.85 19.96
C TYR A 313 16.39 20.58 19.88
N MET A 314 16.22 21.61 20.67
CA MET A 314 15.03 22.49 20.57
C MET A 314 15.43 23.74 19.79
N PRO A 315 14.91 23.93 18.57
CA PRO A 315 15.20 25.10 17.77
C PRO A 315 14.71 26.40 18.44
N SER A 316 15.42 27.49 18.23
CA SER A 316 14.93 28.81 18.57
C SER A 316 13.70 29.20 17.74
N VAL A 317 12.93 30.19 18.20
CA VAL A 317 11.76 30.70 17.48
C VAL A 317 12.12 31.15 16.05
N HIS A 318 13.29 31.74 15.85
CA HIS A 318 13.75 32.15 14.52
C HIS A 318 14.05 30.95 13.62
N GLU A 319 14.77 29.96 14.13
CA GLU A 319 15.10 28.73 13.38
C GLU A 319 13.83 27.94 12.98
N ILE A 320 12.90 27.76 13.92
CA ILE A 320 11.66 26.99 13.62
C ILE A 320 10.78 27.75 12.63
N LYS A 321 10.69 29.07 12.70
CA LYS A 321 9.96 29.88 11.73
C LYS A 321 10.51 29.71 10.30
N LYS A 322 11.83 29.82 10.15
CA LYS A 322 12.51 29.61 8.86
C LYS A 322 12.33 28.19 8.34
N PHE A 323 12.46 27.20 9.20
CA PHE A 323 12.25 25.80 8.88
C PHE A 323 10.81 25.52 8.41
N ASN A 324 9.82 26.04 9.13
CA ASN A 324 8.41 25.85 8.82
C ASN A 324 8.01 26.45 7.47
N GLN A 325 8.62 27.56 7.04
CA GLN A 325 8.38 28.14 5.70
C GLN A 325 8.68 27.13 4.59
N MET A 326 9.67 26.24 4.79
CA MET A 326 10.02 25.20 3.81
C MET A 326 9.23 23.91 4.00
N ILE A 327 9.05 23.49 5.25
CA ILE A 327 8.52 22.14 5.57
C ILE A 327 6.99 22.07 5.55
N MET A 328 6.31 23.10 6.08
CA MET A 328 4.85 23.06 6.16
C MET A 328 4.15 22.85 4.79
N PRO A 329 4.59 23.51 3.70
CA PRO A 329 4.02 23.22 2.37
C PRO A 329 4.20 21.76 1.93
N LEU A 330 5.38 21.17 2.17
CA LEU A 330 5.69 19.80 1.78
C LEU A 330 4.79 18.78 2.50
N LEU A 331 4.74 18.85 3.84
CA LEU A 331 3.93 17.91 4.64
C LEU A 331 2.43 18.14 4.46
N THR A 332 2.01 19.37 4.17
CA THR A 332 0.62 19.68 3.81
C THR A 332 0.26 19.04 2.47
N LEU A 333 1.12 19.14 1.46
CA LEU A 333 0.90 18.54 0.15
C LEU A 333 0.83 17.01 0.23
N ILE A 334 1.68 16.38 1.04
CA ILE A 334 1.61 14.92 1.32
C ILE A 334 0.21 14.55 1.85
N SER A 335 -0.32 15.32 2.80
CA SER A 335 -1.65 15.07 3.37
C SER A 335 -2.78 15.29 2.36
N ILE A 336 -2.65 16.28 1.48
CA ILE A 336 -3.60 16.55 0.38
C ILE A 336 -3.58 15.39 -0.63
N ASN A 337 -2.40 14.97 -1.07
CA ASN A 337 -2.25 13.87 -2.02
C ASN A 337 -2.81 12.55 -1.45
N THR A 338 -2.58 12.29 -0.16
CA THR A 338 -3.12 11.11 0.53
C THR A 338 -4.66 11.11 0.52
N ARG A 339 -5.29 12.25 0.84
CA ARG A 339 -6.76 12.39 0.76
C ARG A 339 -7.29 12.24 -0.66
N THR A 340 -6.59 12.86 -1.62
CA THR A 340 -6.96 12.79 -3.04
C THR A 340 -6.89 11.36 -3.55
N SER A 341 -5.81 10.64 -3.25
CA SER A 341 -5.66 9.22 -3.63
C SER A 341 -6.78 8.37 -3.06
N LYS A 342 -7.14 8.58 -1.78
CA LYS A 342 -8.25 7.86 -1.15
C LYS A 342 -9.60 8.11 -1.83
N LYS A 343 -9.87 9.35 -2.23
CA LYS A 343 -11.08 9.69 -3.01
C LYS A 343 -11.07 9.05 -4.40
N LEU A 344 -9.92 9.04 -5.07
CA LEU A 344 -9.78 8.40 -6.39
C LEU A 344 -9.98 6.88 -6.29
N GLU A 345 -9.48 6.22 -5.24
CA GLU A 345 -9.77 4.82 -4.94
C GLU A 345 -11.27 4.57 -4.79
N GLN A 346 -11.96 5.39 -4.00
CA GLN A 346 -13.42 5.28 -3.81
C GLN A 346 -14.19 5.45 -5.13
N VAL A 347 -13.80 6.42 -5.97
CA VAL A 347 -14.41 6.63 -7.30
C VAL A 347 -14.15 5.44 -8.21
N ARG A 348 -12.91 4.93 -8.25
CA ARG A 348 -12.55 3.74 -9.04
C ARG A 348 -13.38 2.52 -8.60
N ASP A 349 -13.42 2.25 -7.30
CA ASP A 349 -14.11 1.08 -6.74
C ASP A 349 -15.62 1.15 -6.93
N PHE A 350 -16.19 2.37 -6.97
CA PHE A 350 -17.59 2.59 -7.33
C PHE A 350 -17.84 2.38 -8.83
N LEU A 351 -17.00 2.93 -9.70
CA LEU A 351 -17.15 2.83 -11.15
C LEU A 351 -16.90 1.41 -11.68
N LEU A 352 -15.96 0.68 -11.08
CA LEU A 352 -15.52 -0.63 -11.53
C LEU A 352 -16.69 -1.62 -11.75
N PRO A 353 -17.53 -1.93 -10.76
CA PRO A 353 -18.66 -2.84 -10.96
C PRO A 353 -19.69 -2.28 -11.95
N LEU A 354 -19.92 -0.96 -11.98
CA LEU A 354 -20.89 -0.35 -12.90
C LEU A 354 -20.46 -0.51 -14.36
N LEU A 355 -19.19 -0.24 -14.67
CA LEU A 355 -18.66 -0.36 -16.03
C LEU A 355 -18.61 -1.80 -16.51
N LEU A 356 -18.42 -2.77 -15.61
CA LEU A 356 -18.42 -4.19 -15.93
C LEU A 356 -19.85 -4.76 -16.03
N LYS A 357 -20.77 -4.43 -15.10
CA LYS A 357 -22.17 -4.92 -15.07
C LYS A 357 -23.02 -4.45 -16.24
N GLN A 358 -22.87 -3.22 -16.71
CA GLN A 358 -23.62 -2.70 -17.87
C GLN A 358 -23.49 -3.59 -19.12
N ARG A 359 -22.55 -4.54 -19.12
CA ARG A 359 -22.27 -5.45 -20.24
C ARG A 359 -22.74 -6.90 -19.99
N GLU A 360 -22.88 -7.32 -18.74
CA GLU A 360 -23.45 -8.64 -18.41
C GLU A 360 -24.97 -8.66 -18.70
N VAL A 361 -25.68 -7.54 -18.43
CA VAL A 361 -27.15 -7.42 -18.67
C VAL A 361 -27.52 -7.31 -20.15
N LEU A 362 -26.63 -6.78 -20.99
CA LEU A 362 -26.85 -6.68 -22.45
C LEU A 362 -26.59 -8.00 -23.19
N SER A 363 -25.99 -8.99 -22.55
CA SER A 363 -25.75 -10.32 -23.13
C SER A 363 -26.87 -11.34 -22.78
N SER A 364 -27.77 -11.01 -21.84
CA SER A 364 -28.87 -11.85 -21.39
C SER A 364 -30.24 -11.47 -22.01
N LYS A 365 -30.25 -10.59 -22.97
CA LYS A 365 -31.34 -10.25 -23.88
C LYS A 365 -30.86 -10.52 -25.31
#